data_c8f1fdd5d1bf26a34a47c29bac93d719
#
_entry.id   c8f1fdd5d1bf26a34a47c29bac93d719
#
_cell.length_a   1.000
_cell.length_b   1.000
_cell.length_c   1.000
_cell.angle_alpha   90.00
_cell.angle_beta   90.00
_cell.angle_gamma   90.00
#
_symmetry.space_group_name_H-M   'P 1'
#
loop_
_entity.id
_entity.type
_entity.pdbx_description
1 polymer ?
#
loop_
_entity_poly.entity_id
_entity_poly.type
_entity_poly.pdbx_seq_one_letter_code
_entity_poly.pdbx_strand_id
1 'polypeptide(L)'
;KAKELRAEADKHKQARDELNLRVRELKTKRLELQGRVSERRTQIDELAGRLEALRQKLTGDPRFLEVRIKDLDWRLQTSVMSSAEEKRTVEEIRALQRQLVPLKEIQKLVDQAAKFESEAEDLKDQTRASFQKMKPLVEESGVHHAQMTEALEEARKIQTSADEAHREFLKVQAEAEAAHELY
;
A
#
# COMPACT_ATOMS: atom_id res chain seq x y z
N LYS A 1 -46.70 -3.08 9.25
CA LYS A 1 -45.87 -1.89 8.86
C LYS A 1 -44.62 -1.71 9.72
N ALA A 2 -44.71 -1.46 11.07
CA ALA A 2 -43.51 -1.27 11.90
C ALA A 2 -42.53 -2.48 11.89
N LYS A 3 -43.05 -3.70 11.87
CA LYS A 3 -42.26 -4.93 11.75
C LYS A 3 -41.56 -5.06 10.38
N GLU A 4 -42.24 -4.67 9.32
CA GLU A 4 -41.68 -4.68 7.96
C GLU A 4 -40.52 -3.70 7.80
N LEU A 5 -40.72 -2.46 8.31
CA LEU A 5 -39.67 -1.45 8.31
C LEU A 5 -38.44 -1.86 9.15
N ARG A 6 -38.64 -2.53 10.26
CA ARG A 6 -37.51 -3.09 11.04
C ARG A 6 -36.77 -4.18 10.26
N ALA A 7 -37.51 -5.06 9.58
CA ALA A 7 -36.89 -6.10 8.73
C ALA A 7 -36.14 -5.50 7.54
N GLU A 8 -36.62 -4.39 6.98
CA GLU A 8 -35.92 -3.63 5.95
C GLU A 8 -34.64 -2.95 6.50
N ALA A 9 -34.73 -2.33 7.66
CA ALA A 9 -33.58 -1.78 8.36
C ALA A 9 -32.52 -2.84 8.66
N ASP A 10 -32.92 -4.04 9.05
CA ASP A 10 -31.98 -5.16 9.29
C ASP A 10 -31.27 -5.59 8.00
N LYS A 11 -31.95 -5.61 6.85
CA LYS A 11 -31.32 -5.89 5.55
C LYS A 11 -30.26 -4.83 5.20
N HIS A 12 -30.59 -3.56 5.37
CA HIS A 12 -29.65 -2.46 5.13
C HIS A 12 -28.47 -2.50 6.09
N LYS A 13 -28.71 -2.87 7.36
CA LYS A 13 -27.65 -3.09 8.34
C LYS A 13 -26.68 -4.21 7.90
N GLN A 14 -27.20 -5.34 7.44
CA GLN A 14 -26.37 -6.44 6.95
C GLN A 14 -25.53 -6.02 5.74
N ALA A 15 -26.16 -5.40 4.74
CA ALA A 15 -25.44 -4.90 3.56
C ALA A 15 -24.33 -3.88 3.94
N ARG A 16 -24.63 -2.95 4.83
CA ARG A 16 -23.64 -2.00 5.36
C ARG A 16 -22.47 -2.72 6.06
N ASP A 17 -22.78 -3.70 6.89
CA ASP A 17 -21.78 -4.41 7.69
C ASP A 17 -20.86 -5.26 6.80
N GLU A 18 -21.39 -5.88 5.73
CA GLU A 18 -20.60 -6.58 4.70
C GLU A 18 -19.68 -5.61 3.94
N LEU A 19 -20.18 -4.44 3.53
CA LEU A 19 -19.37 -3.42 2.86
C LEU A 19 -18.25 -2.91 3.80
N ASN A 20 -18.59 -2.67 5.06
CA ASN A 20 -17.60 -2.24 6.06
C ASN A 20 -16.53 -3.30 6.32
N LEU A 21 -16.86 -4.59 6.26
CA LEU A 21 -15.88 -5.66 6.33
C LEU A 21 -14.89 -5.57 5.17
N ARG A 22 -15.39 -5.48 3.94
CA ARG A 22 -14.54 -5.32 2.73
C ARG A 22 -13.67 -4.06 2.79
N VAL A 23 -14.21 -2.95 3.30
CA VAL A 23 -13.45 -1.71 3.52
C VAL A 23 -12.31 -1.93 4.53
N ARG A 24 -12.55 -2.67 5.62
CA ARG A 24 -11.51 -3.01 6.61
C ARG A 24 -10.40 -3.87 5.98
N GLU A 25 -10.74 -4.88 5.21
CA GLU A 25 -9.79 -5.74 4.50
C GLU A 25 -8.91 -4.91 3.53
N LEU A 26 -9.52 -4.02 2.75
CA LEU A 26 -8.78 -3.13 1.84
C LEU A 26 -7.89 -2.14 2.60
N LYS A 27 -8.32 -1.63 3.76
CA LYS A 27 -7.49 -0.77 4.63
C LYS A 27 -6.27 -1.54 5.16
N THR A 28 -6.45 -2.76 5.65
CA THR A 28 -5.35 -3.61 6.14
C THR A 28 -4.36 -3.88 5.02
N LYS A 29 -4.84 -4.32 3.86
CA LYS A 29 -3.98 -4.55 2.68
C LYS A 29 -3.22 -3.28 2.26
N ARG A 30 -3.87 -2.13 2.31
CA ARG A 30 -3.21 -0.85 2.00
C ARG A 30 -2.09 -0.52 2.99
N LEU A 31 -2.29 -0.75 4.29
CA LEU A 31 -1.26 -0.55 5.31
C LEU A 31 -0.06 -1.49 5.10
N GLU A 32 -0.31 -2.75 4.79
CA GLU A 32 0.75 -3.72 4.45
C GLU A 32 1.56 -3.28 3.22
N LEU A 33 0.89 -2.84 2.16
CA LEU A 33 1.54 -2.32 0.96
C LEU A 33 2.36 -1.06 1.26
N GLN A 34 1.85 -0.15 2.09
CA GLN A 34 2.59 1.04 2.52
C GLN A 34 3.84 0.68 3.33
N GLY A 35 3.76 -0.32 4.21
CA GLY A 35 4.91 -0.86 4.93
C GLY A 35 5.99 -1.37 3.97
N ARG A 36 5.61 -2.17 2.97
CA ARG A 36 6.52 -2.67 1.94
C ARG A 36 7.15 -1.55 1.09
N VAL A 37 6.40 -0.50 0.76
CA VAL A 37 6.97 0.69 0.08
C VAL A 37 8.02 1.36 0.96
N SER A 38 7.76 1.49 2.26
CA SER A 38 8.71 2.06 3.21
C SER A 38 10.00 1.23 3.30
N GLU A 39 9.88 -0.10 3.40
CA GLU A 39 11.01 -1.03 3.39
C GLU A 39 11.88 -0.90 2.14
N ARG A 40 11.24 -0.83 0.94
CA ARG A 40 11.98 -0.64 -0.31
C ARG A 40 12.72 0.71 -0.36
N ARG A 41 12.10 1.77 0.15
CA ARG A 41 12.76 3.09 0.25
C ARG A 41 13.99 3.04 1.16
N THR A 42 13.87 2.43 2.34
CA THR A 42 15.02 2.25 3.25
C THR A 42 16.15 1.47 2.57
N GLN A 43 15.83 0.41 1.83
CA GLN A 43 16.84 -0.36 1.07
C GLN A 43 17.50 0.47 -0.04
N ILE A 44 16.74 1.32 -0.73
CA ILE A 44 17.29 2.25 -1.73
C ILE A 44 18.24 3.26 -1.07
N ASP A 45 17.87 3.83 0.07
CA ASP A 45 18.70 4.77 0.81
C ASP A 45 20.01 4.11 1.31
N GLU A 46 19.95 2.86 1.79
CA GLU A 46 21.14 2.08 2.15
C GLU A 46 22.06 1.82 0.95
N LEU A 47 21.48 1.47 -0.21
CA LEU A 47 22.25 1.28 -1.44
C LEU A 47 22.89 2.58 -1.92
N ALA A 48 22.17 3.71 -1.82
CA ALA A 48 22.68 5.03 -2.16
C ALA A 48 23.88 5.41 -1.27
N GLY A 49 23.81 5.14 0.02
CA GLY A 49 24.96 5.35 0.94
C GLY A 49 26.17 4.49 0.58
N ARG A 50 25.96 3.21 0.22
CA ARG A 50 27.04 2.32 -0.23
C ARG A 50 27.64 2.78 -1.57
N LEU A 51 26.80 3.21 -2.50
CA LEU A 51 27.23 3.75 -3.79
C LEU A 51 28.11 4.98 -3.61
N GLU A 52 27.71 5.90 -2.74
CA GLU A 52 28.51 7.11 -2.47
C GLU A 52 29.85 6.77 -1.85
N ALA A 53 29.89 5.86 -0.89
CA ALA A 53 31.13 5.40 -0.27
C ALA A 53 32.09 4.71 -1.25
N LEU A 54 31.56 3.98 -2.25
CA LEU A 54 32.36 3.36 -3.31
C LEU A 54 32.85 4.39 -4.34
N ARG A 55 32.00 5.36 -4.71
CA ARG A 55 32.38 6.45 -5.62
C ARG A 55 33.51 7.31 -5.07
N GLN A 56 33.51 7.59 -3.77
CA GLN A 56 34.60 8.35 -3.12
C GLN A 56 35.95 7.62 -3.15
N LYS A 57 35.94 6.29 -3.27
CA LYS A 57 37.16 5.46 -3.39
C LYS A 57 37.67 5.31 -4.82
N LEU A 58 36.87 5.74 -5.79
CA LEU A 58 37.25 5.66 -7.21
C LEU A 58 38.10 6.86 -7.60
N THR A 59 39.31 6.58 -8.06
CA THR A 59 40.20 7.55 -8.70
C THR A 59 40.21 7.27 -10.21
N GLY A 60 39.50 8.08 -11.01
CA GLY A 60 39.54 8.04 -12.46
C GLY A 60 38.25 7.58 -13.17
N ASP A 61 38.20 7.82 -14.48
CA ASP A 61 37.08 7.38 -15.34
C ASP A 61 37.24 5.88 -15.65
N PRO A 62 36.18 5.07 -15.38
CA PRO A 62 36.18 3.64 -15.70
C PRO A 62 36.49 3.29 -17.12
N ARG A 63 35.99 4.04 -18.09
CA ARG A 63 36.19 3.82 -19.50
C ARG A 63 37.66 4.01 -19.87
N PHE A 64 38.30 4.98 -19.28
CA PHE A 64 39.73 5.24 -19.49
C PHE A 64 40.59 4.09 -18.94
N LEU A 65 40.25 3.56 -17.78
CA LEU A 65 40.94 2.40 -17.17
C LEU A 65 40.83 1.15 -18.03
N GLU A 66 39.63 0.87 -18.57
CA GLU A 66 39.41 -0.29 -19.45
C GLU A 66 40.21 -0.20 -20.78
N VAL A 67 40.21 1.00 -21.39
CA VAL A 67 40.98 1.23 -22.61
C VAL A 67 42.47 1.08 -22.30
N ARG A 68 42.94 1.67 -21.20
CA ARG A 68 44.33 1.59 -20.80
C ARG A 68 44.78 0.14 -20.53
N ILE A 69 43.96 -0.69 -19.90
CA ILE A 69 44.27 -2.11 -19.69
C ILE A 69 44.35 -2.82 -21.01
N LYS A 70 43.44 -2.61 -21.95
CA LYS A 70 43.47 -3.24 -23.28
C LYS A 70 44.71 -2.85 -24.06
N ASP A 71 45.10 -1.59 -24.00
CA ASP A 71 46.34 -1.13 -24.67
C ASP A 71 47.59 -1.76 -24.09
N LEU A 72 47.66 -1.89 -22.76
CA LEU A 72 48.79 -2.54 -22.09
C LEU A 72 48.83 -4.03 -22.36
N ASP A 73 47.70 -4.74 -22.36
CA ASP A 73 47.58 -6.16 -22.73
C ASP A 73 47.98 -6.38 -24.18
N TRP A 74 47.51 -5.53 -25.09
CA TRP A 74 47.92 -5.59 -26.50
C TRP A 74 49.42 -5.37 -26.65
N ARG A 75 50.00 -4.39 -25.97
CA ARG A 75 51.42 -4.11 -25.98
C ARG A 75 52.23 -5.27 -25.42
N LEU A 76 51.75 -5.94 -24.37
CA LEU A 76 52.39 -7.12 -23.78
C LEU A 76 52.43 -8.30 -24.76
N GLN A 77 51.40 -8.45 -25.61
CA GLN A 77 51.29 -9.57 -26.57
C GLN A 77 52.04 -9.32 -27.87
N THR A 78 52.21 -8.06 -28.29
CA THR A 78 52.72 -7.76 -29.64
C THR A 78 54.11 -7.16 -29.66
N SER A 79 54.64 -6.65 -28.55
CA SER A 79 55.92 -5.98 -28.49
C SER A 79 56.97 -6.87 -27.83
N VAL A 80 58.20 -6.86 -28.41
CA VAL A 80 59.35 -7.49 -27.78
C VAL A 80 59.84 -6.60 -26.64
N MET A 81 59.67 -7.04 -25.41
CA MET A 81 60.05 -6.31 -24.19
C MET A 81 61.16 -7.02 -23.43
N SER A 82 61.91 -6.27 -22.65
CA SER A 82 62.82 -6.84 -21.65
C SER A 82 62.01 -7.45 -20.49
N SER A 83 62.55 -8.47 -19.82
CA SER A 83 61.88 -9.11 -18.65
C SER A 83 61.52 -8.12 -17.52
N ALA A 84 62.29 -7.03 -17.40
CA ALA A 84 61.98 -5.97 -16.42
C ALA A 84 60.79 -5.10 -16.85
N GLU A 85 60.66 -4.80 -18.14
CA GLU A 85 59.54 -4.02 -18.69
C GLU A 85 58.26 -4.86 -18.67
N GLU A 86 58.33 -6.13 -19.00
CA GLU A 86 57.21 -7.07 -18.94
C GLU A 86 56.62 -7.13 -17.51
N LYS A 87 57.46 -7.29 -16.48
CA LYS A 87 57.05 -7.28 -15.09
C LYS A 87 56.35 -5.99 -14.70
N ARG A 88 56.89 -4.83 -15.09
CA ARG A 88 56.29 -3.51 -14.80
C ARG A 88 54.93 -3.35 -15.47
N THR A 89 54.80 -3.77 -16.72
CA THR A 89 53.54 -3.72 -17.47
C THR A 89 52.45 -4.61 -16.81
N VAL A 90 52.84 -5.82 -16.38
CA VAL A 90 51.94 -6.74 -15.67
C VAL A 90 51.50 -6.14 -14.31
N GLU A 91 52.44 -5.51 -13.60
CA GLU A 91 52.09 -4.84 -12.34
C GLU A 91 51.16 -3.64 -12.55
N GLU A 92 51.38 -2.83 -13.60
CA GLU A 92 50.48 -1.74 -13.98
C GLU A 92 49.09 -2.25 -14.33
N ILE A 93 48.98 -3.30 -15.16
CA ILE A 93 47.70 -3.95 -15.48
C ILE A 93 46.98 -4.42 -14.21
N ARG A 94 47.68 -5.10 -13.31
CA ARG A 94 47.10 -5.55 -12.02
C ARG A 94 46.64 -4.40 -11.15
N ALA A 95 47.36 -3.28 -11.12
CA ALA A 95 46.97 -2.09 -10.36
C ALA A 95 45.69 -1.46 -10.93
N LEU A 96 45.62 -1.33 -12.27
CA LEU A 96 44.42 -0.85 -12.97
C LEU A 96 43.21 -1.78 -12.79
N GLN A 97 43.42 -3.10 -12.87
CA GLN A 97 42.38 -4.10 -12.63
C GLN A 97 41.82 -4.01 -11.21
N ARG A 98 42.67 -3.79 -10.19
CA ARG A 98 42.18 -3.56 -8.81
C ARG A 98 41.30 -2.31 -8.69
N GLN A 99 41.55 -1.27 -9.48
CA GLN A 99 40.71 -0.09 -9.55
C GLN A 99 39.37 -0.34 -10.25
N LEU A 100 39.28 -1.35 -11.14
CA LEU A 100 38.04 -1.73 -11.83
C LEU A 100 37.10 -2.59 -10.98
N VAL A 101 37.60 -3.28 -9.96
CA VAL A 101 36.74 -4.12 -9.07
C VAL A 101 35.59 -3.33 -8.45
N PRO A 102 35.81 -2.14 -7.86
CA PRO A 102 34.72 -1.34 -7.30
C PRO A 102 33.65 -0.92 -8.31
N LEU A 103 34.02 -0.78 -9.61
CA LEU A 103 33.08 -0.38 -10.67
C LEU A 103 32.05 -1.44 -10.98
N LYS A 104 32.46 -2.71 -11.03
CA LYS A 104 31.51 -3.83 -11.20
C LYS A 104 30.56 -3.94 -10.03
N GLU A 105 31.04 -3.60 -8.83
CA GLU A 105 30.21 -3.55 -7.64
C GLU A 105 29.22 -2.38 -7.70
N ILE A 106 29.67 -1.19 -8.10
CA ILE A 106 28.82 -0.03 -8.34
C ILE A 106 27.71 -0.36 -9.34
N GLN A 107 28.04 -0.99 -10.47
CA GLN A 107 27.04 -1.35 -11.47
C GLN A 107 25.96 -2.27 -10.87
N LYS A 108 26.37 -3.29 -10.11
CA LYS A 108 25.43 -4.20 -9.44
C LYS A 108 24.52 -3.47 -8.45
N LEU A 109 25.07 -2.53 -7.68
CA LEU A 109 24.27 -1.74 -6.73
C LEU A 109 23.29 -0.80 -7.44
N VAL A 110 23.69 -0.20 -8.56
CA VAL A 110 22.82 0.62 -9.42
C VAL A 110 21.66 -0.21 -9.97
N ASP A 111 21.96 -1.40 -10.53
CA ASP A 111 20.94 -2.29 -11.07
C ASP A 111 19.96 -2.76 -9.96
N GLN A 112 20.50 -3.01 -8.76
CA GLN A 112 19.69 -3.36 -7.59
C GLN A 112 18.80 -2.20 -7.12
N ALA A 113 19.32 -0.99 -7.09
CA ALA A 113 18.55 0.21 -6.74
C ALA A 113 17.43 0.45 -7.76
N ALA A 114 17.70 0.37 -9.05
CA ALA A 114 16.71 0.50 -10.11
C ALA A 114 15.59 -0.56 -10.00
N LYS A 115 15.94 -1.79 -9.63
CA LYS A 115 14.95 -2.85 -9.37
C LYS A 115 14.05 -2.50 -8.18
N PHE A 116 14.62 -2.05 -7.08
CA PHE A 116 13.83 -1.67 -5.89
C PHE A 116 12.98 -0.42 -6.14
N GLU A 117 13.44 0.53 -6.96
CA GLU A 117 12.63 1.68 -7.40
C GLU A 117 11.41 1.23 -8.20
N SER A 118 11.59 0.32 -9.15
CA SER A 118 10.48 -0.27 -9.91
C SER A 118 9.48 -1.00 -9.01
N GLU A 119 9.98 -1.84 -8.09
CA GLU A 119 9.13 -2.56 -7.14
C GLU A 119 8.37 -1.59 -6.20
N ALA A 120 9.01 -0.50 -5.77
CA ALA A 120 8.36 0.51 -4.95
C ALA A 120 7.25 1.26 -5.70
N GLU A 121 7.42 1.53 -7.00
CA GLU A 121 6.39 2.16 -7.82
C GLU A 121 5.21 1.22 -8.05
N ASP A 122 5.44 -0.05 -8.37
CA ASP A 122 4.40 -1.07 -8.49
C ASP A 122 3.58 -1.20 -7.20
N LEU A 123 4.24 -1.18 -6.04
CA LEU A 123 3.57 -1.23 -4.73
C LEU A 123 2.75 0.04 -4.45
N LYS A 124 3.21 1.22 -4.88
CA LYS A 124 2.42 2.46 -4.78
C LYS A 124 1.18 2.40 -5.66
N ASP A 125 1.29 1.87 -6.88
CA ASP A 125 0.15 1.72 -7.77
C ASP A 125 -0.88 0.74 -7.22
N GLN A 126 -0.44 -0.38 -6.62
CA GLN A 126 -1.34 -1.29 -5.89
C GLN A 126 -2.02 -0.60 -4.69
N THR A 127 -1.30 0.27 -3.99
CA THR A 127 -1.84 1.06 -2.87
C THR A 127 -2.91 2.04 -3.36
N ARG A 128 -2.67 2.71 -4.48
CA ARG A 128 -3.64 3.60 -5.14
C ARG A 128 -4.87 2.83 -5.62
N ALA A 129 -4.67 1.70 -6.28
CA ALA A 129 -5.77 0.83 -6.74
C ALA A 129 -6.63 0.33 -5.57
N SER A 130 -6.04 -0.03 -4.44
CA SER A 130 -6.77 -0.42 -3.24
C SER A 130 -7.62 0.73 -2.68
N PHE A 131 -7.10 1.95 -2.70
CA PHE A 131 -7.84 3.15 -2.29
C PHE A 131 -9.02 3.45 -3.22
N GLN A 132 -8.80 3.35 -4.54
CA GLN A 132 -9.86 3.56 -5.53
C GLN A 132 -11.01 2.54 -5.38
N LYS A 133 -10.69 1.28 -5.08
CA LYS A 133 -11.70 0.25 -4.81
C LYS A 133 -12.45 0.48 -3.51
N MET A 134 -11.82 1.07 -2.51
CA MET A 134 -12.45 1.33 -1.21
C MET A 134 -13.47 2.48 -1.27
N LYS A 135 -13.23 3.49 -2.09
CA LYS A 135 -14.05 4.71 -2.16
C LYS A 135 -15.53 4.43 -2.44
N PRO A 136 -15.89 3.69 -3.52
CA PRO A 136 -17.30 3.40 -3.79
C PRO A 136 -17.95 2.54 -2.69
N LEU A 137 -17.21 1.62 -2.07
CA LEU A 137 -17.76 0.79 -0.97
C LEU A 137 -18.11 1.63 0.27
N VAL A 138 -17.34 2.67 0.56
CA VAL A 138 -17.63 3.60 1.65
C VAL A 138 -18.86 4.43 1.34
N GLU A 139 -19.01 4.90 0.10
CA GLU A 139 -20.16 5.66 -0.36
C GLU A 139 -21.45 4.81 -0.29
N GLU A 140 -21.38 3.57 -0.81
CA GLU A 140 -22.50 2.61 -0.77
C GLU A 140 -22.87 2.23 0.67
N SER A 141 -21.89 2.00 1.54
CA SER A 141 -22.13 1.77 2.98
C SER A 141 -22.82 2.95 3.63
N GLY A 142 -22.49 4.19 3.23
CA GLY A 142 -23.17 5.41 3.70
C GLY A 142 -24.64 5.45 3.28
N VAL A 143 -24.97 5.06 2.05
CA VAL A 143 -26.35 4.97 1.56
C VAL A 143 -27.16 3.96 2.37
N HIS A 144 -26.62 2.76 2.57
CA HIS A 144 -27.31 1.75 3.39
C HIS A 144 -27.48 2.19 4.85
N HIS A 145 -26.52 2.93 5.40
CA HIS A 145 -26.66 3.49 6.75
C HIS A 145 -27.80 4.52 6.81
N ALA A 146 -27.91 5.40 5.84
CA ALA A 146 -29.00 6.38 5.76
C ALA A 146 -30.39 5.69 5.65
N GLN A 147 -30.52 4.73 4.76
CA GLN A 147 -31.75 3.95 4.57
C GLN A 147 -32.15 3.17 5.83
N MET A 148 -31.17 2.57 6.51
CA MET A 148 -31.40 1.88 7.80
C MET A 148 -31.93 2.86 8.86
N THR A 149 -31.33 4.03 9.00
CA THR A 149 -31.76 5.02 10.01
C THR A 149 -33.14 5.56 9.71
N GLU A 150 -33.46 5.85 8.45
CA GLU A 150 -34.78 6.30 8.01
C GLU A 150 -35.85 5.25 8.30
N ALA A 151 -35.64 4.00 7.93
CA ALA A 151 -36.59 2.91 8.21
C ALA A 151 -36.81 2.70 9.73
N LEU A 152 -35.78 2.84 10.55
CA LEU A 152 -35.89 2.74 11.99
C LEU A 152 -36.65 3.92 12.61
N GLU A 153 -36.46 5.12 12.09
CA GLU A 153 -37.20 6.32 12.54
C GLU A 153 -38.67 6.22 12.19
N GLU A 154 -38.99 5.78 10.98
CA GLU A 154 -40.40 5.54 10.60
C GLU A 154 -41.07 4.44 11.44
N ALA A 155 -40.35 3.34 11.67
CA ALA A 155 -40.83 2.26 12.52
C ALA A 155 -41.11 2.74 13.94
N ARG A 156 -40.28 3.64 14.50
CA ARG A 156 -40.50 4.26 15.82
C ARG A 156 -41.71 5.17 15.82
N LYS A 157 -41.91 6.05 14.83
CA LYS A 157 -43.09 6.92 14.70
C LYS A 157 -44.38 6.11 14.68
N ILE A 158 -44.42 5.04 13.91
CA ILE A 158 -45.58 4.15 13.83
C ILE A 158 -45.83 3.45 15.20
N GLN A 159 -44.75 3.01 15.87
CA GLN A 159 -44.86 2.37 17.16
C GLN A 159 -45.39 3.33 18.22
N THR A 160 -44.87 4.56 18.32
CA THR A 160 -45.34 5.58 19.26
C THR A 160 -46.81 5.92 19.03
N SER A 161 -47.24 6.13 17.79
CA SER A 161 -48.63 6.39 17.44
C SER A 161 -49.55 5.22 17.79
N ALA A 162 -49.12 3.98 17.59
CA ALA A 162 -49.86 2.79 17.99
C ALA A 162 -50.00 2.67 19.52
N ASP A 163 -48.92 2.97 20.24
CA ASP A 163 -48.94 2.93 21.71
C ASP A 163 -49.83 4.03 22.31
N GLU A 164 -49.88 5.20 21.68
CA GLU A 164 -50.79 6.30 22.07
C GLU A 164 -52.26 5.90 21.84
N ALA A 165 -52.59 5.41 20.65
CA ALA A 165 -53.94 4.95 20.33
C ALA A 165 -54.36 3.78 21.26
N HIS A 166 -53.48 2.88 21.61
CA HIS A 166 -53.75 1.80 22.54
C HIS A 166 -54.05 2.31 23.97
N ARG A 167 -53.31 3.33 24.45
CA ARG A 167 -53.57 3.97 25.73
C ARG A 167 -54.94 4.67 25.77
N GLU A 168 -55.30 5.36 24.70
CA GLU A 168 -56.62 5.99 24.56
C GLU A 168 -57.73 4.94 24.55
N PHE A 169 -57.54 3.83 23.81
CA PHE A 169 -58.51 2.74 23.81
C PHE A 169 -58.73 2.16 25.22
N LEU A 170 -57.65 1.90 25.97
CA LEU A 170 -57.77 1.39 27.34
C LEU A 170 -58.49 2.37 28.28
N LYS A 171 -58.30 3.67 28.11
CA LYS A 171 -59.04 4.70 28.90
C LYS A 171 -60.54 4.65 28.60
N VAL A 172 -60.90 4.68 27.33
CA VAL A 172 -62.30 4.64 26.89
C VAL A 172 -62.96 3.31 27.32
N GLN A 173 -62.24 2.20 27.25
CA GLN A 173 -62.75 0.91 27.74
C GLN A 173 -63.04 0.97 29.27
N ALA A 174 -62.06 1.46 30.04
CA ALA A 174 -62.25 1.60 31.50
C ALA A 174 -63.48 2.55 31.89
N GLU A 175 -63.62 3.62 31.14
CA GLU A 175 -64.76 4.55 31.31
C GLU A 175 -66.09 3.87 30.97
N ALA A 176 -66.14 3.07 29.88
CA ALA A 176 -67.32 2.32 29.49
C ALA A 176 -67.67 1.21 30.49
N GLU A 177 -66.69 0.50 31.05
CA GLU A 177 -66.88 -0.50 32.10
C GLU A 177 -67.38 0.11 33.36
N ALA A 178 -66.79 1.23 33.79
CA ALA A 178 -67.28 1.99 34.98
C ALA A 178 -68.73 2.54 34.80
N ALA A 179 -69.12 3.00 33.63
CA ALA A 179 -70.48 3.41 33.33
C ALA A 179 -71.46 2.24 33.31
N HIS A 180 -71.06 1.06 32.93
CA HIS A 180 -71.89 -0.16 32.90
C HIS A 180 -72.14 -0.73 34.30
N GLU A 181 -71.16 -0.59 35.21
CA GLU A 181 -71.32 -1.00 36.62
C GLU A 181 -72.30 -0.08 37.40
N LEU A 182 -72.60 1.14 36.92
CA LEU A 182 -73.50 2.12 37.52
C LEU A 182 -74.98 1.98 37.08
N TYR A 183 -75.29 1.11 36.15
CA TYR A 183 -76.64 0.75 35.67
C TYR A 183 -77.08 -0.63 36.13
#